data_bccf824ff8714665174e34f262174f32
#
_entry.id   bccf824ff8714665174e34f262174f32
#
_cell.length_a   1.000
_cell.length_b   1.000
_cell.length_c   1.000
_cell.angle_alpha   90.00
_cell.angle_beta   90.00
_cell.angle_gamma   90.00
#
_symmetry.space_group_name_H-M   'P 1'
#
loop_
_entity.id
_entity.type
_entity.pdbx_description
1 polymer ?
#
loop_
_entity_poly.entity_id
_entity_poly.type
_entity_poly.pdbx_seq_one_letter_code
_entity_poly.pdbx_strand_id
1 'polypeptide(L)'
;MIEIIQQYWQSYLWTDGFQMTGVAMTAWLLVLSIAIGFVLAVPMSIARVSEHAFVRGPVWFFTYIFRGTPLYVQLLIIYTGIYSLEFVHAHERLDEFFREGLNCTILAFALNTAAYTTEIFAGAIRSIPYGEIEAAKA
;
A
#
# COMPACT_ATOMS: atom_id res chain seq x y z
N MET A 1 15.58 33.42 9.20
CA MET A 1 15.47 32.01 8.81
C MET A 1 15.90 31.05 9.92
N ILE A 2 17.03 31.25 10.57
CA ILE A 2 17.53 30.36 11.65
C ILE A 2 16.61 30.40 12.88
N GLU A 3 16.07 31.56 13.26
CA GLU A 3 15.13 31.70 14.38
C GLU A 3 13.79 30.93 14.13
N ILE A 4 13.28 30.94 12.90
CA ILE A 4 12.08 30.19 12.55
C ILE A 4 12.32 28.68 12.66
N ILE A 5 13.48 28.22 12.21
CA ILE A 5 13.87 26.82 12.34
C ILE A 5 14.02 26.43 13.82
N GLN A 6 14.66 27.26 14.63
CA GLN A 6 14.82 27.03 16.07
C GLN A 6 13.50 27.04 16.83
N GLN A 7 12.51 27.82 16.39
CA GLN A 7 11.22 27.92 17.04
C GLN A 7 10.28 26.76 16.68
N TYR A 8 10.34 26.27 15.43
CA TYR A 8 9.36 25.30 14.89
C TYR A 8 9.96 23.93 14.53
N TRP A 9 11.24 23.65 14.83
CA TRP A 9 11.89 22.41 14.45
C TRP A 9 11.18 21.16 14.97
N GLN A 10 10.60 21.21 16.18
CA GLN A 10 9.84 20.09 16.75
C GLN A 10 8.57 19.81 15.95
N SER A 11 7.84 20.85 15.56
CA SER A 11 6.62 20.70 14.76
C SER A 11 6.91 20.22 13.34
N TYR A 12 8.08 20.57 12.77
CA TYR A 12 8.47 20.07 11.45
C TYR A 12 9.00 18.64 11.47
N LEU A 13 9.67 18.23 12.54
CA LEU A 13 10.32 16.93 12.60
C LEU A 13 9.48 15.87 13.31
N TRP A 14 8.75 16.24 14.36
CA TRP A 14 8.17 15.25 15.26
C TRP A 14 6.71 15.47 15.63
N THR A 15 6.39 16.59 16.29
CA THR A 15 5.04 16.85 16.81
C THR A 15 4.81 18.34 17.06
N ASP A 16 3.54 18.77 16.92
CA ASP A 16 3.08 20.10 17.32
C ASP A 16 2.56 20.15 18.77
N GLY A 17 2.68 19.04 19.51
CA GLY A 17 2.19 18.88 20.88
C GLY A 17 0.85 18.17 21.00
N PHE A 18 0.11 18.00 19.90
CA PHE A 18 -1.18 17.29 19.86
C PHE A 18 -1.15 16.06 18.94
N GLN A 19 -0.44 16.17 17.82
CA GLN A 19 -0.37 15.11 16.80
C GLN A 19 1.05 14.94 16.30
N MET A 20 1.34 13.77 15.73
CA MET A 20 2.56 13.58 14.95
C MET A 20 2.47 14.42 13.67
N THR A 21 3.51 15.17 13.38
CA THR A 21 3.56 16.08 12.22
C THR A 21 4.86 15.92 11.44
N GLY A 22 4.91 16.55 10.28
CA GLY A 22 6.13 16.67 9.48
C GLY A 22 6.76 15.32 9.11
N VAL A 23 8.07 15.22 9.32
CA VAL A 23 8.89 14.06 8.91
C VAL A 23 8.47 12.78 9.65
N ALA A 24 8.11 12.89 10.94
CA ALA A 24 7.68 11.73 11.72
C ALA A 24 6.41 11.09 11.15
N MET A 25 5.42 11.89 10.76
CA MET A 25 4.20 11.41 10.12
C MET A 25 4.51 10.74 8.78
N THR A 26 5.36 11.35 7.96
CA THR A 26 5.79 10.78 6.68
C THR A 26 6.50 9.44 6.87
N ALA A 27 7.42 9.37 7.84
CA ALA A 27 8.14 8.12 8.15
C ALA A 27 7.18 7.03 8.66
N TRP A 28 6.22 7.39 9.49
CA TRP A 28 5.20 6.47 10.00
C TRP A 28 4.33 5.90 8.88
N LEU A 29 3.82 6.77 8.00
CA LEU A 29 3.06 6.37 6.81
C LEU A 29 3.87 5.44 5.91
N LEU A 30 5.13 5.76 5.68
CA LEU A 30 6.04 4.95 4.86
C LEU A 30 6.20 3.55 5.46
N VAL A 31 6.55 3.45 6.74
CA VAL A 31 6.79 2.17 7.41
C VAL A 31 5.54 1.31 7.42
N LEU A 32 4.38 1.86 7.80
CA LEU A 32 3.12 1.13 7.82
C LEU A 32 2.70 0.66 6.42
N SER A 33 2.79 1.53 5.43
CA SER A 33 2.40 1.20 4.05
C SER A 33 3.28 0.12 3.45
N ILE A 34 4.59 0.19 3.69
CA ILE A 34 5.53 -0.85 3.25
C ILE A 34 5.25 -2.17 3.97
N ALA A 35 5.08 -2.15 5.29
CA ALA A 35 4.83 -3.37 6.06
C ALA A 35 3.55 -4.08 5.62
N ILE A 36 2.45 -3.35 5.53
CA ILE A 36 1.15 -3.91 5.09
C ILE A 36 1.24 -4.37 3.63
N GLY A 37 1.80 -3.53 2.76
CA GLY A 37 1.97 -3.85 1.34
C GLY A 37 2.83 -5.09 1.11
N PHE A 38 3.91 -5.25 1.87
CA PHE A 38 4.78 -6.43 1.81
C PHE A 38 4.05 -7.70 2.25
N VAL A 39 3.33 -7.65 3.38
CA VAL A 39 2.54 -8.78 3.88
C VAL A 39 1.50 -9.23 2.87
N LEU A 40 0.85 -8.28 2.17
CA LEU A 40 -0.11 -8.59 1.11
C LEU A 40 0.59 -9.13 -0.16
N ALA A 41 1.77 -8.61 -0.50
CA ALA A 41 2.47 -8.98 -1.72
C ALA A 41 2.97 -10.44 -1.71
N VAL A 42 3.33 -10.99 -0.57
CA VAL A 42 3.83 -12.38 -0.47
C VAL A 42 2.81 -13.39 -0.99
N PRO A 43 1.60 -13.52 -0.43
CA PRO A 43 0.61 -14.45 -0.95
C PRO A 43 0.16 -14.12 -2.38
N MET A 44 0.08 -12.83 -2.71
CA MET A 44 -0.29 -12.38 -4.05
C MET A 44 0.76 -12.76 -5.10
N SER A 45 2.05 -12.72 -4.78
CA SER A 45 3.11 -13.12 -5.70
C SER A 45 3.07 -14.61 -6.01
N ILE A 46 2.78 -15.44 -5.02
CA ILE A 46 2.57 -16.89 -5.19
C ILE A 46 1.35 -17.13 -6.10
N ALA A 47 0.25 -16.46 -5.83
CA ALA A 47 -0.94 -16.54 -6.66
C ALA A 47 -0.70 -16.05 -8.10
N ARG A 48 0.16 -15.03 -8.26
CA ARG A 48 0.53 -14.42 -9.54
C ARG A 48 1.32 -15.35 -10.47
N VAL A 49 2.10 -16.27 -9.90
CA VAL A 49 2.86 -17.28 -10.66
C VAL A 49 2.13 -18.61 -10.81
N SER A 50 0.93 -18.75 -10.24
CA SER A 50 0.10 -19.94 -10.32
C SER A 50 -0.25 -20.30 -11.78
N GLU A 51 -0.27 -21.58 -12.10
CA GLU A 51 -0.74 -22.10 -13.40
C GLU A 51 -2.26 -21.93 -13.58
N HIS A 52 -3.02 -21.88 -12.48
CA HIS A 52 -4.46 -21.77 -12.51
C HIS A 52 -4.92 -20.34 -12.84
N ALA A 53 -5.58 -20.17 -13.99
CA ALA A 53 -6.03 -18.86 -14.46
C ALA A 53 -6.98 -18.14 -13.49
N PHE A 54 -7.82 -18.88 -12.76
CA PHE A 54 -8.75 -18.32 -11.76
C PHE A 54 -8.03 -17.71 -10.55
N VAL A 55 -6.83 -18.20 -10.21
CA VAL A 55 -6.01 -17.66 -9.12
C VAL A 55 -5.17 -16.49 -9.62
N ARG A 56 -4.52 -16.66 -10.75
CA ARG A 56 -3.64 -15.66 -11.36
C ARG A 56 -4.40 -14.44 -11.88
N GLY A 57 -5.59 -14.64 -12.47
CA GLY A 57 -6.36 -13.59 -13.14
C GLY A 57 -6.73 -12.41 -12.25
N PRO A 58 -7.37 -12.61 -11.09
CA PRO A 58 -7.70 -11.52 -10.16
C PRO A 58 -6.47 -10.75 -9.69
N VAL A 59 -5.36 -11.44 -9.39
CA VAL A 59 -4.12 -10.78 -8.97
C VAL A 59 -3.50 -9.97 -10.11
N TRP A 60 -3.50 -10.53 -11.34
CA TRP A 60 -3.06 -9.78 -12.52
C TRP A 60 -3.89 -8.51 -12.74
N PHE A 61 -5.21 -8.62 -12.63
CA PHE A 61 -6.11 -7.47 -12.79
C PHE A 61 -5.87 -6.40 -11.73
N PHE A 62 -5.69 -6.80 -10.48
CA PHE A 62 -5.34 -5.90 -9.39
C PHE A 62 -4.00 -5.18 -9.67
N THR A 63 -2.94 -5.94 -9.95
CA THR A 63 -1.63 -5.33 -10.21
C THR A 63 -1.63 -4.45 -11.46
N TYR A 64 -2.40 -4.82 -12.49
CA TYR A 64 -2.57 -4.02 -13.70
C TYR A 64 -3.20 -2.66 -13.41
N ILE A 65 -4.30 -2.62 -12.64
CA ILE A 65 -4.97 -1.37 -12.28
C ILE A 65 -4.07 -0.49 -11.41
N PHE A 66 -3.57 -1.04 -10.30
CA PHE A 66 -2.81 -0.24 -9.33
C PHE A 66 -1.46 0.25 -9.87
N ARG A 67 -0.82 -0.48 -10.76
CA ARG A 67 0.42 -0.04 -11.42
C ARG A 67 0.18 0.86 -12.63
N GLY A 68 -0.99 0.75 -13.25
CA GLY A 68 -1.38 1.53 -14.41
C GLY A 68 -2.00 2.89 -14.08
N THR A 69 -2.34 3.16 -12.81
CA THR A 69 -2.94 4.40 -12.37
C THR A 69 -2.02 5.19 -11.43
N PRO A 70 -2.00 6.54 -11.50
CA PRO A 70 -1.25 7.37 -10.58
C PRO A 70 -1.74 7.18 -9.12
N LEU A 71 -0.80 7.10 -8.18
CA LEU A 71 -1.11 6.95 -6.75
C LEU A 71 -2.09 8.01 -6.23
N TYR A 72 -1.95 9.25 -6.68
CA TYR A 72 -2.86 10.34 -6.31
C TYR A 72 -4.32 10.07 -6.73
N VAL A 73 -4.51 9.51 -7.92
CA VAL A 73 -5.85 9.13 -8.41
C VAL A 73 -6.44 8.00 -7.56
N GLN A 74 -5.62 7.01 -7.20
CA GLN A 74 -6.04 5.93 -6.28
C GLN A 74 -6.48 6.50 -4.93
N LEU A 75 -5.72 7.43 -4.37
CA LEU A 75 -6.08 8.10 -3.11
C LEU A 75 -7.41 8.85 -3.23
N LEU A 76 -7.62 9.60 -4.32
CA LEU A 76 -8.89 10.30 -4.54
C LEU A 76 -10.08 9.34 -4.64
N ILE A 77 -9.93 8.24 -5.37
CA ILE A 77 -10.98 7.23 -5.50
C ILE A 77 -11.30 6.61 -4.14
N ILE A 78 -10.29 6.29 -3.34
CA ILE A 78 -10.49 5.70 -2.01
C ILE A 78 -11.12 6.73 -1.06
N TYR A 79 -10.59 7.93 -0.98
CA TYR A 79 -11.04 8.93 -0.02
C TYR A 79 -12.38 9.56 -0.39
N THR A 80 -12.60 9.96 -1.64
CA THR A 80 -13.85 10.60 -2.06
C THR A 80 -14.83 9.62 -2.71
N GLY A 81 -14.33 8.71 -3.55
CA GLY A 81 -15.17 7.78 -4.30
C GLY A 81 -15.82 6.72 -3.41
N ILE A 82 -15.02 6.03 -2.58
CA ILE A 82 -15.55 4.99 -1.68
C ILE A 82 -16.37 5.62 -0.58
N TYR A 83 -15.92 6.74 0.01
CA TYR A 83 -16.65 7.43 1.06
C TYR A 83 -18.02 7.94 0.62
N SER A 84 -18.22 8.28 -0.65
CA SER A 84 -19.52 8.74 -1.19
C SER A 84 -20.57 7.63 -1.37
N LEU A 85 -20.20 6.36 -1.16
CA LEU A 85 -21.13 5.24 -1.32
C LEU A 85 -22.08 5.12 -0.12
N GLU A 86 -23.38 5.03 -0.38
CA GLU A 86 -24.41 4.84 0.66
C GLU A 86 -24.15 3.63 1.55
N PHE A 87 -23.58 2.57 0.97
CA PHE A 87 -23.19 1.37 1.70
C PHE A 87 -22.17 1.65 2.80
N VAL A 88 -21.22 2.57 2.57
CA VAL A 88 -20.21 2.97 3.57
C VAL A 88 -20.88 3.69 4.72
N HIS A 89 -21.77 4.63 4.43
CA HIS A 89 -22.53 5.37 5.45
C HIS A 89 -23.52 4.51 6.23
N ALA A 90 -24.02 3.42 5.62
CA ALA A 90 -24.89 2.46 6.30
C ALA A 90 -24.16 1.61 7.37
N HIS A 91 -22.82 1.61 7.36
CA HIS A 91 -22.00 0.82 8.26
C HIS A 91 -21.08 1.73 9.08
N GLU A 92 -21.40 1.96 10.34
CA GLU A 92 -20.70 2.87 11.26
C GLU A 92 -19.17 2.71 11.24
N ARG A 93 -18.65 1.48 11.28
CA ARG A 93 -17.18 1.21 11.22
C ARG A 93 -16.54 1.60 9.92
N LEU A 94 -17.24 1.44 8.80
CA LEU A 94 -16.72 1.84 7.48
C LEU A 94 -16.77 3.35 7.33
N ASP A 95 -17.85 3.98 7.78
CA ASP A 95 -17.99 5.43 7.76
C ASP A 95 -16.86 6.10 8.57
N GLU A 96 -16.64 5.64 9.81
CA GLU A 96 -15.54 6.12 10.64
C GLU A 96 -14.17 5.93 10.00
N PHE A 97 -13.92 4.75 9.40
CA PHE A 97 -12.64 4.45 8.75
C PHE A 97 -12.37 5.36 7.55
N PHE A 98 -13.32 5.46 6.61
CA PHE A 98 -13.14 6.24 5.36
C PHE A 98 -13.30 7.74 5.55
N ARG A 99 -13.91 8.18 6.64
CA ARG A 99 -13.97 9.59 7.03
C ARG A 99 -12.60 10.15 7.37
N GLU A 100 -11.70 9.31 7.89
CA GLU A 100 -10.36 9.73 8.28
C GLU A 100 -9.37 9.61 7.13
N GLY A 101 -8.86 10.75 6.64
CA GLY A 101 -7.92 10.80 5.51
C GLY A 101 -6.62 10.03 5.71
N LEU A 102 -6.17 9.87 6.98
CA LEU A 102 -4.99 9.09 7.32
C LEU A 102 -5.18 7.61 6.98
N ASN A 103 -6.32 7.03 7.35
CA ASN A 103 -6.65 5.63 7.08
C ASN A 103 -6.72 5.37 5.57
N CYS A 104 -7.36 6.29 4.83
CA CYS A 104 -7.43 6.20 3.37
C CYS A 104 -6.05 6.29 2.72
N THR A 105 -5.17 7.13 3.27
CA THR A 105 -3.79 7.28 2.79
C THR A 105 -2.98 6.00 3.01
N ILE A 106 -3.05 5.42 4.22
CA ILE A 106 -2.39 4.14 4.53
C ILE A 106 -2.90 3.05 3.60
N LEU A 107 -4.20 2.95 3.40
CA LEU A 107 -4.82 1.96 2.52
C LEU A 107 -4.36 2.13 1.06
N ALA A 108 -4.40 3.34 0.52
CA ALA A 108 -3.96 3.62 -0.85
C ALA A 108 -2.48 3.24 -1.06
N PHE A 109 -1.63 3.65 -0.14
CA PHE A 109 -0.19 3.40 -0.22
C PHE A 109 0.14 1.92 -0.03
N ALA A 110 -0.55 1.24 0.88
CA ALA A 110 -0.37 -0.20 1.10
C ALA A 110 -0.78 -1.02 -0.13
N LEU A 111 -1.93 -0.71 -0.76
CA LEU A 111 -2.39 -1.39 -1.96
C LEU A 111 -1.47 -1.12 -3.16
N ASN A 112 -1.00 0.11 -3.31
CA ASN A 112 -0.03 0.46 -4.35
C ASN A 112 1.29 -0.29 -4.15
N THR A 113 1.85 -0.27 -2.93
CA THR A 113 3.06 -1.02 -2.57
C THR A 113 2.88 -2.51 -2.81
N ALA A 114 1.74 -3.09 -2.40
CA ALA A 114 1.42 -4.49 -2.64
C ALA A 114 1.45 -4.84 -4.13
N ALA A 115 0.85 -4.00 -4.99
CA ALA A 115 0.80 -4.24 -6.42
C ALA A 115 2.19 -4.26 -7.08
N TYR A 116 3.05 -3.29 -6.75
CA TYR A 116 4.42 -3.25 -7.28
C TYR A 116 5.27 -4.39 -6.74
N THR A 117 5.24 -4.63 -5.43
CA THR A 117 6.03 -5.69 -4.79
C THR A 117 5.61 -7.09 -5.26
N THR A 118 4.31 -7.31 -5.51
CA THR A 118 3.79 -8.56 -6.09
C THR A 118 4.45 -8.88 -7.42
N GLU A 119 4.55 -7.92 -8.33
CA GLU A 119 5.17 -8.17 -9.65
C GLU A 119 6.69 -8.33 -9.55
N ILE A 120 7.35 -7.61 -8.63
CA ILE A 120 8.79 -7.80 -8.37
C ILE A 120 9.06 -9.22 -7.87
N PHE A 121 8.31 -9.70 -6.90
CA PHE A 121 8.47 -11.06 -6.37
C PHE A 121 8.07 -12.13 -7.39
N ALA A 122 6.99 -11.94 -8.12
CA ALA A 122 6.60 -12.85 -9.20
C ALA A 122 7.68 -12.92 -10.29
N GLY A 123 8.31 -11.79 -10.61
CA GLY A 123 9.46 -11.74 -11.53
C GLY A 123 10.65 -12.52 -10.99
N ALA A 124 11.00 -12.33 -9.72
CA ALA A 124 12.08 -13.05 -9.05
C ALA A 124 11.83 -14.57 -9.02
N ILE A 125 10.60 -14.99 -8.70
CA ILE A 125 10.24 -16.42 -8.70
C ILE A 125 10.40 -17.03 -10.10
N ARG A 126 9.99 -16.31 -11.15
CA ARG A 126 10.10 -16.79 -12.54
C ARG A 126 11.53 -16.80 -13.08
N SER A 127 12.44 -16.08 -12.46
CA SER A 127 13.86 -16.01 -12.89
C SER A 127 14.71 -17.18 -12.38
N ILE A 128 14.16 -18.02 -11.48
CA ILE A 128 14.87 -19.19 -10.93
C ILE A 128 15.11 -20.22 -12.05
N PRO A 129 16.36 -20.60 -12.34
CA PRO A 129 16.67 -21.61 -13.36
C PRO A 129 16.08 -22.98 -12.99
N TYR A 130 15.55 -23.69 -13.99
CA TYR A 130 14.90 -24.97 -13.77
C TYR A 130 15.78 -26.00 -13.10
N GLY A 131 17.11 -25.97 -13.40
CA GLY A 131 18.10 -26.86 -12.76
C GLY A 131 18.23 -26.66 -11.26
N GLU A 132 18.05 -25.45 -10.73
CA GLU A 132 18.05 -25.19 -9.27
C GLU A 132 16.82 -25.81 -8.62
N ILE A 133 15.67 -25.77 -9.30
CA ILE A 133 14.44 -26.40 -8.80
C ILE A 133 14.56 -27.93 -8.77
N GLU A 134 15.19 -28.51 -9.79
CA GLU A 134 15.47 -29.95 -9.83
C GLU A 134 16.45 -30.38 -8.74
N ALA A 135 17.54 -29.63 -8.56
CA ALA A 135 18.52 -29.87 -7.50
C ALA A 135 17.91 -29.80 -6.08
N ALA A 136 16.95 -28.90 -5.86
CA ALA A 136 16.24 -28.77 -4.58
C ALA A 136 15.27 -29.93 -4.30
N LYS A 137 14.87 -30.71 -5.32
CA LYS A 137 13.97 -31.86 -5.21
C LYS A 137 14.71 -33.17 -5.09
N ALA A 138 16.01 -33.17 -5.38
CA ALA A 138 16.85 -34.38 -5.31
C ALA A 138 17.35 -34.62 -3.88
#